data_3e30a4e2574e60206a2579b9d869908d
#
_entry.id   3e30a4e2574e60206a2579b9d869908d
#
_cell.length_a   1.000
_cell.length_b   1.000
_cell.length_c   1.000
_cell.angle_alpha   90.00
_cell.angle_beta   90.00
_cell.angle_gamma   90.00
#
_symmetry.space_group_name_H-M   'P 1'
#
loop_
_entity.id
_entity.type
_entity.pdbx_description
1 polymer ?
#
loop_
_entity_poly.entity_id
_entity_poly.type
_entity_poly.pdbx_seq_one_letter_code
_entity_poly.pdbx_strand_id
1 'polypeptide(L)'
;MSIAQSIETLAAKVKDLKPIIETEEATKTAFIIPFISTVLGYDATDPREVIPEYTADIGVKKGEKVDFAIKAGEDFRFLIECKKIGEPLSIDHAKQLIRYFNATDTEFAILTNGEVYEFYAQLDAVNRMDERPFMTIDL
;
A
#
# COMPACT_ATOMS: atom_id res chain seq x y z
N MET A 1 -3.89 -17.91 12.68
CA MET A 1 -2.76 -18.03 11.73
C MET A 1 -1.72 -16.99 12.09
N SER A 2 -0.45 -17.37 12.19
CA SER A 2 0.63 -16.41 12.45
C SER A 2 0.90 -15.53 11.22
N ILE A 3 1.61 -14.41 11.42
CA ILE A 3 2.02 -13.54 10.32
C ILE A 3 2.86 -14.34 9.31
N ALA A 4 3.78 -15.18 9.79
CA ALA A 4 4.61 -16.00 8.91
C ALA A 4 3.76 -16.95 8.05
N GLN A 5 2.77 -17.60 8.64
CA GLN A 5 1.85 -18.48 7.91
C GLN A 5 1.00 -17.69 6.90
N SER A 6 0.54 -16.50 7.27
CA SER A 6 -0.22 -15.63 6.36
C SER A 6 0.62 -15.21 5.16
N ILE A 7 1.88 -14.87 5.37
CA ILE A 7 2.82 -14.52 4.30
C ILE A 7 3.07 -15.72 3.39
N GLU A 8 3.31 -16.90 3.95
CA GLU A 8 3.51 -18.13 3.17
C GLU A 8 2.29 -18.48 2.32
N THR A 9 1.10 -18.37 2.90
CA THR A 9 -0.15 -18.65 2.19
C THR A 9 -0.33 -17.65 1.03
N LEU A 10 -0.08 -16.39 1.29
CA LEU A 10 -0.20 -15.34 0.26
C LEU A 10 0.85 -15.52 -0.84
N ALA A 11 2.08 -15.86 -0.49
CA ALA A 11 3.15 -16.11 -1.47
C ALA A 11 2.78 -17.27 -2.40
N ALA A 12 2.22 -18.34 -1.87
CA ALA A 12 1.73 -19.47 -2.68
C ALA A 12 0.61 -19.05 -3.61
N LYS A 13 -0.32 -18.23 -3.13
CA LYS A 13 -1.42 -17.69 -3.93
C LYS A 13 -0.91 -16.81 -5.08
N VAL A 14 0.06 -15.94 -4.80
CA VAL A 14 0.68 -15.09 -5.83
C VAL A 14 1.31 -15.94 -6.93
N LYS A 15 2.11 -16.93 -6.53
CA LYS A 15 2.77 -17.83 -7.48
C LYS A 15 1.77 -18.54 -8.38
N ASP A 16 0.66 -19.01 -7.79
CA ASP A 16 -0.38 -19.76 -8.50
C ASP A 16 -1.19 -18.88 -9.46
N LEU A 17 -1.57 -17.67 -9.02
CA LEU A 17 -2.51 -16.82 -9.74
C LEU A 17 -1.86 -15.73 -10.59
N LYS A 18 -0.59 -15.40 -10.36
CA LYS A 18 0.12 -14.34 -11.09
C LYS A 18 -0.07 -14.44 -12.61
N PRO A 19 0.02 -15.64 -13.24
CA PRO A 19 -0.12 -15.74 -14.70
C PRO A 19 -1.48 -15.31 -15.25
N ILE A 20 -2.53 -15.30 -14.44
CA ILE A 20 -3.88 -14.98 -14.90
C ILE A 20 -4.36 -13.60 -14.45
N ILE A 21 -3.54 -12.85 -13.70
CA ILE A 21 -3.88 -11.49 -13.27
C ILE A 21 -3.42 -10.51 -14.33
N GLU A 22 -4.37 -9.76 -14.90
CA GLU A 22 -4.10 -8.87 -16.04
C GLU A 22 -4.23 -7.38 -15.73
N THR A 23 -4.82 -7.01 -14.59
CA THR A 23 -5.11 -5.62 -14.27
C THR A 23 -4.64 -5.23 -12.87
N GLU A 24 -4.51 -3.92 -12.65
CA GLU A 24 -4.22 -3.38 -11.33
C GLU A 24 -5.37 -3.69 -10.35
N GLU A 25 -6.62 -3.58 -10.78
CA GLU A 25 -7.78 -3.90 -9.93
C GLU A 25 -7.79 -5.38 -9.53
N ALA A 26 -7.47 -6.28 -10.45
CA ALA A 26 -7.38 -7.70 -10.13
C ALA A 26 -6.22 -7.97 -9.15
N THR A 27 -5.10 -7.26 -9.29
CA THR A 27 -3.97 -7.33 -8.36
C THR A 27 -4.42 -6.92 -6.95
N LYS A 28 -5.14 -5.81 -6.81
CA LYS A 28 -5.65 -5.34 -5.52
C LYS A 28 -6.57 -6.38 -4.88
N THR A 29 -7.53 -6.88 -5.64
CA THR A 29 -8.52 -7.83 -5.13
C THR A 29 -7.89 -9.16 -4.72
N ALA A 30 -7.01 -9.70 -5.55
CA ALA A 30 -6.43 -11.03 -5.32
C ALA A 30 -5.33 -11.04 -4.26
N PHE A 31 -4.50 -10.00 -4.19
CA PHE A 31 -3.27 -10.02 -3.39
C PHE A 31 -3.18 -8.94 -2.33
N ILE A 32 -3.52 -7.69 -2.65
CA ILE A 32 -3.26 -6.56 -1.76
C ILE A 32 -4.30 -6.49 -0.63
N ILE A 33 -5.58 -6.64 -0.96
CA ILE A 33 -6.64 -6.70 0.05
C ILE A 33 -6.40 -7.85 1.04
N PRO A 34 -6.09 -9.09 0.59
CA PRO A 34 -5.70 -10.16 1.52
C PRO A 34 -4.46 -9.84 2.35
N PHE A 35 -3.47 -9.13 1.81
CA PHE A 35 -2.31 -8.69 2.58
C PHE A 35 -2.72 -7.74 3.71
N ILE A 36 -3.57 -6.77 3.41
CA ILE A 36 -4.09 -5.84 4.42
C ILE A 36 -4.80 -6.60 5.54
N SER A 37 -5.63 -7.59 5.17
CA SER A 37 -6.45 -8.34 6.13
C SER A 37 -5.63 -9.34 6.94
N THR A 38 -4.86 -10.19 6.26
CA THR A 38 -4.24 -11.37 6.90
C THR A 38 -2.84 -11.11 7.43
N VAL A 39 -2.09 -10.21 6.80
CA VAL A 39 -0.72 -9.88 7.24
C VAL A 39 -0.75 -8.66 8.16
N LEU A 40 -1.41 -7.59 7.74
CA LEU A 40 -1.46 -6.35 8.52
C LEU A 40 -2.54 -6.34 9.59
N GLY A 41 -3.57 -7.17 9.46
CA GLY A 41 -4.60 -7.34 10.49
C GLY A 41 -5.71 -6.30 10.51
N TYR A 42 -5.92 -5.58 9.42
CA TYR A 42 -7.01 -4.61 9.32
C TYR A 42 -8.20 -5.19 8.57
N ASP A 43 -9.40 -4.73 8.92
CA ASP A 43 -10.62 -5.13 8.21
C ASP A 43 -10.76 -4.29 6.94
N ALA A 44 -10.39 -4.87 5.80
CA ALA A 44 -10.41 -4.18 4.52
C ALA A 44 -11.81 -3.83 4.02
N THR A 45 -12.87 -4.36 4.65
CA THR A 45 -14.26 -4.04 4.32
C THR A 45 -14.87 -2.98 5.21
N ASP A 46 -14.16 -2.55 6.25
CA ASP A 46 -14.64 -1.53 7.20
C ASP A 46 -13.98 -0.19 6.89
N PRO A 47 -14.77 0.82 6.42
CA PRO A 47 -14.20 2.12 6.07
C PRO A 47 -13.69 2.94 7.27
N ARG A 48 -13.94 2.48 8.49
CA ARG A 48 -13.33 3.07 9.68
C ARG A 48 -11.87 2.66 9.83
N GLU A 49 -11.45 1.58 9.18
CA GLU A 49 -10.08 1.06 9.21
C GLU A 49 -9.36 1.24 7.88
N VAL A 50 -10.05 0.97 6.76
CA VAL A 50 -9.44 1.00 5.42
C VAL A 50 -10.32 1.80 4.48
N ILE A 51 -9.81 2.91 3.97
CA ILE A 51 -10.51 3.75 3.00
C ILE A 51 -9.93 3.49 1.62
N PRO A 52 -10.69 2.86 0.70
CA PRO A 52 -10.22 2.71 -0.69
C PRO A 52 -10.36 4.03 -1.45
N GLU A 53 -9.49 4.23 -2.41
CA GLU A 53 -9.49 5.41 -3.28
C GLU A 53 -9.55 6.73 -2.50
N TYR A 54 -8.66 6.85 -1.51
CA TYR A 54 -8.64 8.00 -0.62
C TYR A 54 -8.16 9.27 -1.33
N THR A 55 -8.94 10.35 -1.18
CA THR A 55 -8.59 11.69 -1.68
C THR A 55 -8.41 12.62 -0.48
N ALA A 56 -7.22 13.19 -0.35
CA ALA A 56 -6.95 14.19 0.68
C ALA A 56 -7.46 15.56 0.24
N ASP A 57 -7.92 16.35 1.21
CA ASP A 57 -8.53 17.67 0.96
C ASP A 57 -7.50 18.78 0.80
N ILE A 58 -6.22 18.49 0.85
CA ILE A 58 -5.17 19.51 0.97
C ILE A 58 -4.18 19.42 -0.20
N GLY A 59 -4.19 20.46 -1.07
CA GLY A 59 -3.13 20.71 -2.04
C GLY A 59 -2.92 19.63 -3.10
N VAL A 60 -3.90 18.75 -3.31
CA VAL A 60 -3.82 17.71 -4.32
C VAL A 60 -4.54 18.14 -5.58
N LYS A 61 -4.10 17.62 -6.72
CA LYS A 61 -4.78 17.86 -7.99
C LYS A 61 -6.12 17.16 -8.01
N LYS A 62 -7.08 17.77 -8.68
CA LYS A 62 -8.40 17.18 -8.87
C LYS A 62 -8.26 15.82 -9.54
N GLY A 63 -8.90 14.79 -8.97
CA GLY A 63 -8.88 13.43 -9.49
C GLY A 63 -7.71 12.59 -9.00
N GLU A 64 -6.76 13.15 -8.25
CA GLU A 64 -5.71 12.36 -7.61
C GLU A 64 -6.25 11.64 -6.39
N LYS A 65 -5.78 10.41 -6.19
CA LYS A 65 -6.12 9.60 -5.02
C LYS A 65 -5.05 8.55 -4.80
N VAL A 66 -4.92 8.07 -3.55
CA VAL A 66 -4.12 6.89 -3.26
C VAL A 66 -5.06 5.69 -3.12
N ASP A 67 -4.55 4.50 -3.41
CA ASP A 67 -5.39 3.31 -3.47
C ASP A 67 -6.02 2.96 -2.14
N PHE A 68 -5.27 3.07 -1.03
CA PHE A 68 -5.80 2.83 0.31
C PHE A 68 -5.20 3.77 1.34
N ALA A 69 -6.03 4.24 2.26
CA ALA A 69 -5.59 4.90 3.49
C ALA A 69 -6.01 4.05 4.68
N ILE A 70 -5.08 3.76 5.57
CA ILE A 70 -5.32 2.92 6.75
C ILE A 70 -5.42 3.82 7.98
N LYS A 71 -6.47 3.61 8.77
CA LYS A 71 -6.78 4.43 9.94
C LYS A 71 -6.73 3.63 11.23
N ALA A 72 -6.43 4.34 12.31
CA ALA A 72 -6.66 3.86 13.67
C ALA A 72 -7.43 4.96 14.40
N GLY A 73 -8.74 4.77 14.61
CA GLY A 73 -9.63 5.80 15.12
C GLY A 73 -9.73 6.97 14.13
N GLU A 74 -9.44 8.19 14.60
CA GLU A 74 -9.46 9.40 13.78
C GLU A 74 -8.15 9.62 13.01
N ASP A 75 -7.08 8.93 13.39
CA ASP A 75 -5.74 9.17 12.85
C ASP A 75 -5.42 8.26 11.68
N PHE A 76 -4.79 8.82 10.66
CA PHE A 76 -4.23 8.02 9.57
C PHE A 76 -2.92 7.39 10.02
N ARG A 77 -2.78 6.09 9.76
CA ARG A 77 -1.58 5.33 10.10
C ARG A 77 -0.61 5.27 8.93
N PHE A 78 -1.09 4.85 7.78
CA PHE A 78 -0.26 4.76 6.59
C PHE A 78 -1.12 4.73 5.32
N LEU A 79 -0.44 4.91 4.19
CA LEU A 79 -1.03 4.94 2.85
C LEU A 79 -0.46 3.79 2.03
N ILE A 80 -1.25 3.29 1.09
CA ILE A 80 -0.83 2.23 0.15
C ILE A 80 -1.11 2.68 -1.27
N GLU A 81 -0.08 2.64 -2.12
CA GLU A 81 -0.21 2.83 -3.56
C GLU A 81 0.10 1.50 -4.25
N CYS A 82 -0.79 1.11 -5.16
CA CYS A 82 -0.75 -0.19 -5.81
C CYS A 82 -0.38 -0.06 -7.28
N LYS A 83 0.42 -1.00 -7.77
CA LYS A 83 0.72 -1.19 -9.18
C LYS A 83 0.28 -2.59 -9.57
N LYS A 84 0.18 -2.83 -10.87
CA LYS A 84 -0.16 -4.15 -11.39
C LYS A 84 0.94 -5.16 -11.05
N ILE A 85 0.54 -6.42 -10.79
CA ILE A 85 1.50 -7.51 -10.57
C ILE A 85 2.47 -7.59 -11.74
N GLY A 86 3.76 -7.76 -11.46
CA GLY A 86 4.82 -7.81 -12.46
C GLY A 86 5.37 -6.45 -12.89
N GLU A 87 4.70 -5.35 -12.55
CA GLU A 87 5.20 -4.01 -12.85
C GLU A 87 6.37 -3.68 -11.90
N PRO A 88 7.52 -3.23 -12.42
CA PRO A 88 8.61 -2.79 -11.55
C PRO A 88 8.19 -1.60 -10.69
N LEU A 89 8.61 -1.60 -9.43
CA LEU A 89 8.30 -0.51 -8.51
C LEU A 89 9.38 0.56 -8.60
N SER A 90 8.94 1.82 -8.71
CA SER A 90 9.83 2.99 -8.68
C SER A 90 9.14 4.11 -7.92
N ILE A 91 9.80 4.62 -6.89
CA ILE A 91 9.26 5.74 -6.11
C ILE A 91 9.11 7.00 -6.97
N ASP A 92 9.92 7.14 -8.03
CA ASP A 92 9.80 8.26 -8.95
C ASP A 92 8.47 8.25 -9.73
N HIS A 93 7.84 7.08 -9.84
CA HIS A 93 6.54 6.93 -10.48
C HIS A 93 5.37 6.95 -9.47
N ALA A 94 5.66 7.16 -8.20
CA ALA A 94 4.65 7.19 -7.12
C ALA A 94 4.42 8.61 -6.60
N LYS A 95 4.32 9.58 -7.50
CA LYS A 95 4.20 11.00 -7.14
C LYS A 95 2.98 11.32 -6.29
N GLN A 96 1.87 10.65 -6.54
CA GLN A 96 0.65 10.83 -5.75
C GLN A 96 0.87 10.37 -4.30
N LEU A 97 1.51 9.21 -4.12
CA LEU A 97 1.82 8.69 -2.81
C LEU A 97 2.72 9.65 -2.03
N ILE A 98 3.76 10.18 -2.68
CA ILE A 98 4.68 11.15 -2.08
C ILE A 98 3.93 12.41 -1.63
N ARG A 99 3.09 12.98 -2.49
CA ARG A 99 2.32 14.19 -2.17
C ARG A 99 1.37 13.95 -1.00
N TYR A 100 0.66 12.83 -1.00
CA TYR A 100 -0.28 12.51 0.06
C TYR A 100 0.44 12.23 1.38
N PHE A 101 1.56 11.53 1.34
CA PHE A 101 2.38 11.29 2.52
C PHE A 101 2.85 12.62 3.13
N ASN A 102 3.36 13.54 2.29
CA ASN A 102 3.86 14.83 2.76
C ASN A 102 2.74 15.76 3.25
N ALA A 103 1.50 15.56 2.80
CA ALA A 103 0.34 16.37 3.17
C ALA A 103 -0.45 15.81 4.37
N THR A 104 -0.12 14.61 4.84
CA THR A 104 -0.83 13.93 5.93
C THR A 104 0.16 13.58 7.07
N ASP A 105 -0.37 13.31 8.26
CA ASP A 105 0.44 12.91 9.42
C ASP A 105 0.58 11.39 9.50
N THR A 106 0.77 10.74 8.36
CA THR A 106 0.94 9.29 8.32
C THR A 106 2.35 8.88 8.76
N GLU A 107 2.44 7.69 9.38
CA GLU A 107 3.70 7.18 9.92
C GLU A 107 4.62 6.64 8.82
N PHE A 108 4.02 5.98 7.83
CA PHE A 108 4.76 5.41 6.70
C PHE A 108 3.84 5.24 5.50
N ALA A 109 4.43 4.82 4.38
CA ALA A 109 3.70 4.55 3.14
C ALA A 109 4.21 3.25 2.53
N ILE A 110 3.32 2.54 1.83
CA ILE A 110 3.62 1.29 1.15
C ILE A 110 3.41 1.47 -0.36
N LEU A 111 4.43 1.12 -1.14
CA LEU A 111 4.34 0.98 -2.58
C LEU A 111 4.42 -0.51 -2.90
N THR A 112 3.46 -1.03 -3.63
CA THR A 112 3.38 -2.48 -3.88
C THR A 112 2.83 -2.82 -5.25
N ASN A 113 3.24 -3.97 -5.78
CA ASN A 113 2.63 -4.60 -6.95
C ASN A 113 1.97 -5.94 -6.61
N GLY A 114 1.72 -6.20 -5.33
CA GLY A 114 1.11 -7.46 -4.88
C GLY A 114 2.10 -8.59 -4.64
N GLU A 115 3.32 -8.48 -5.12
CA GLU A 115 4.40 -9.45 -4.90
C GLU A 115 5.52 -8.83 -4.07
N VAL A 116 5.87 -7.59 -4.36
CA VAL A 116 6.87 -6.81 -3.62
C VAL A 116 6.16 -5.68 -2.89
N TYR A 117 6.50 -5.49 -1.63
CA TYR A 117 5.99 -4.41 -0.79
C TYR A 117 7.17 -3.60 -0.27
N GLU A 118 7.23 -2.33 -0.66
CA GLU A 118 8.27 -1.39 -0.22
C GLU A 118 7.69 -0.40 0.77
N PHE A 119 8.31 -0.30 1.94
CA PHE A 119 7.85 0.53 3.05
C PHE A 119 8.74 1.77 3.16
N TYR A 120 8.14 2.94 3.08
CA TYR A 120 8.81 4.24 3.14
C TYR A 120 8.37 5.03 4.36
N ALA A 121 9.29 5.80 4.93
CA ALA A 121 9.03 6.66 6.08
C ALA A 121 9.66 8.03 5.88
N GLN A 122 9.72 8.85 6.94
CA GLN A 122 10.40 10.15 6.94
C GLN A 122 11.54 10.12 7.96
N LEU A 123 12.57 9.34 7.68
CA LEU A 123 13.69 9.17 8.58
C LEU A 123 14.79 10.22 8.38
N ASP A 124 14.97 10.70 7.13
CA ASP A 124 16.05 11.61 6.77
C ASP A 124 15.68 13.08 6.95
N ALA A 125 14.42 13.45 6.74
CA ALA A 125 13.96 14.84 6.84
C ALA A 125 12.53 14.90 7.36
N VAL A 126 12.22 15.92 8.17
CA VAL A 126 10.87 16.13 8.71
C VAL A 126 9.90 16.49 7.58
N ASN A 127 8.70 15.87 7.61
CA ASN A 127 7.62 16.10 6.64
C ASN A 127 8.02 15.79 5.18
N ARG A 128 8.98 14.90 5.00
CA ARG A 128 9.42 14.50 3.67
C ARG A 128 9.65 13.00 3.65
N MET A 129 8.97 12.32 2.73
CA MET A 129 9.14 10.88 2.53
C MET A 129 10.55 10.59 2.01
N ASP A 130 11.19 9.56 2.56
CA ASP A 130 12.52 9.11 2.14
C ASP A 130 12.49 8.61 0.69
N GLU A 131 13.64 8.68 0.01
CA GLU A 131 13.78 8.17 -1.36
C GLU A 131 14.00 6.67 -1.41
N ARG A 132 14.33 6.04 -0.27
CA ARG A 132 14.59 4.61 -0.18
C ARG A 132 13.66 3.96 0.84
N PRO A 133 13.20 2.72 0.57
CA PRO A 133 12.41 2.01 1.57
C PRO A 133 13.26 1.61 2.77
N PHE A 134 12.67 1.63 3.96
CA PHE A 134 13.34 1.12 5.15
C PHE A 134 13.15 -0.38 5.32
N MET A 135 12.20 -0.96 4.61
CA MET A 135 11.91 -2.39 4.63
C MET A 135 11.30 -2.80 3.31
N THR A 136 11.62 -4.00 2.86
CA THR A 136 11.03 -4.59 1.65
C THR A 136 10.60 -6.02 1.97
N ILE A 137 9.39 -6.38 1.57
CA ILE A 137 8.91 -7.76 1.61
C ILE A 137 8.77 -8.21 0.16
N ASP A 138 9.41 -9.32 -0.18
CA ASP A 138 9.33 -9.91 -1.52
C ASP A 138 8.74 -11.31 -1.38
N LEU A 139 7.54 -11.49 -1.84
CA LEU A 139 6.85 -12.77 -1.80
C LEU A 139 7.33 -13.65 -2.96
#